data_1414be9fd81f231566abcc14c5e51aae
#
_entry.id   1414be9fd81f231566abcc14c5e51aae
#
_cell.length_a   1.000
_cell.length_b   1.000
_cell.length_c   1.000
_cell.angle_alpha   90.00
_cell.angle_beta   90.00
_cell.angle_gamma   90.00
#
_symmetry.space_group_name_H-M   'P 1'
#
loop_
_entity.id
_entity.type
_entity.pdbx_description
1 polymer ?
#
loop_
_entity_poly.entity_id
_entity_poly.type
_entity_poly.pdbx_seq_one_letter_code
_entity_poly.pdbx_strand_id
1 'polypeptide(L)'
;FLTWVVTSDEGTAMMAEQFGPIPFKNAKASANVFFNDANKYIADGNYVVTWAFNYTPNVDEWRAGVVAALTQYSAGTGSWDDVVSAFVDGWATQYANQ
;
A
#
# COMPACT_ATOMS: atom_id res chain seq x y z
N PHE A 1 -29.97 4.94 0.37
CA PHE A 1 -28.66 5.23 1.02
C PHE A 1 -27.49 5.09 0.03
N LEU A 2 -27.33 3.96 -0.66
CA LEU A 2 -26.20 3.73 -1.58
C LEU A 2 -26.13 4.78 -2.69
N THR A 3 -27.27 5.11 -3.31
CA THR A 3 -27.32 6.16 -4.33
C THR A 3 -26.93 7.52 -3.75
N TRP A 4 -27.45 7.86 -2.59
CA TRP A 4 -27.12 9.12 -1.92
C TRP A 4 -25.62 9.24 -1.63
N VAL A 5 -25.00 8.21 -1.07
CA VAL A 5 -23.57 8.25 -0.65
C VAL A 5 -22.60 8.43 -1.80
N VAL A 6 -22.96 7.95 -3.01
CA VAL A 6 -22.11 8.06 -4.20
C VAL A 6 -22.45 9.24 -5.13
N THR A 7 -23.59 9.92 -4.93
CA THR A 7 -24.04 10.98 -5.83
C THR A 7 -24.22 12.33 -5.15
N SER A 8 -24.48 12.38 -3.84
CA SER A 8 -24.66 13.65 -3.13
C SER A 8 -23.33 14.32 -2.80
N ASP A 9 -23.34 15.63 -2.67
CA ASP A 9 -22.17 16.40 -2.26
C ASP A 9 -21.69 16.02 -0.85
N GLU A 10 -22.61 15.81 0.07
CA GLU A 10 -22.31 15.40 1.44
C GLU A 10 -21.76 13.96 1.48
N GLY A 11 -22.42 13.01 0.83
CA GLY A 11 -22.01 11.61 0.80
C GLY A 11 -20.63 11.42 0.17
N THR A 12 -20.38 12.05 -0.96
CA THR A 12 -19.07 11.98 -1.63
C THR A 12 -17.96 12.67 -0.86
N ALA A 13 -18.26 13.77 -0.13
CA ALA A 13 -17.30 14.43 0.75
C ALA A 13 -16.94 13.55 1.96
N MET A 14 -17.94 12.98 2.62
CA MET A 14 -17.72 12.04 3.74
C MET A 14 -16.91 10.83 3.32
N MET A 15 -17.20 10.25 2.15
CA MET A 15 -16.46 9.13 1.61
C MET A 15 -15.00 9.50 1.36
N ALA A 16 -14.71 10.64 0.75
CA ALA A 16 -13.35 11.10 0.50
C ALA A 16 -12.56 11.35 1.79
N GLU A 17 -13.22 11.86 2.82
CA GLU A 17 -12.60 12.14 4.12
C GLU A 17 -12.28 10.86 4.91
N GLN A 18 -13.21 9.91 4.94
CA GLN A 18 -13.11 8.71 5.78
C GLN A 18 -12.36 7.54 5.12
N PHE A 19 -12.49 7.40 3.81
CA PHE A 19 -11.96 6.24 3.06
C PHE A 19 -10.88 6.61 2.04
N GLY A 20 -10.61 7.88 1.81
CA GLY A 20 -9.60 8.33 0.86
C GLY A 20 -10.04 8.23 -0.60
N PRO A 21 -9.18 7.79 -1.52
CA PRO A 21 -9.51 7.74 -2.94
C PRO A 21 -10.58 6.68 -3.23
N ILE A 22 -11.67 7.11 -3.86
CA ILE A 22 -12.80 6.26 -4.16
C ILE A 22 -12.99 6.18 -5.68
N PRO A 23 -13.18 4.99 -6.25
CA PRO A 23 -13.20 4.79 -7.71
C PRO A 23 -14.55 5.12 -8.35
N PHE A 24 -15.30 6.09 -7.83
CA PHE A 24 -16.56 6.52 -8.41
C PHE A 24 -16.37 7.78 -9.26
N LYS A 25 -17.14 7.90 -10.33
CA LYS A 25 -17.07 9.03 -11.27
C LYS A 25 -17.22 10.41 -10.61
N ASN A 26 -18.04 10.51 -9.58
CA ASN A 26 -18.33 11.76 -8.87
C ASN A 26 -17.58 11.85 -7.52
N ALA A 27 -16.58 11.00 -7.29
CA ALA A 27 -15.80 11.03 -6.06
C ALA A 27 -15.08 12.37 -5.89
N LYS A 28 -15.09 12.92 -4.69
CA LYS A 28 -14.32 14.12 -4.36
C LYS A 28 -12.87 13.75 -4.04
N ALA A 29 -11.97 14.70 -4.29
CA ALA A 29 -10.56 14.51 -3.95
C ALA A 29 -10.38 14.44 -2.42
N SER A 30 -9.51 13.52 -1.98
CA SER A 30 -9.10 13.45 -0.58
C SER A 30 -8.21 14.65 -0.22
N ALA A 31 -8.25 15.08 1.04
CA ALA A 31 -7.31 16.06 1.58
C ALA A 31 -5.90 15.49 1.82
N ASN A 32 -5.73 14.17 1.70
CA ASN A 32 -4.45 13.52 1.92
C ASN A 32 -3.48 13.80 0.76
N VAL A 33 -2.34 14.41 1.10
CA VAL A 33 -1.32 14.82 0.11
C VAL A 33 -0.73 13.64 -0.67
N PHE A 34 -0.60 12.47 -0.04
CA PHE A 34 -0.08 11.28 -0.72
C PHE A 34 -1.02 10.78 -1.82
N PHE A 35 -2.33 10.81 -1.58
CA PHE A 35 -3.32 10.44 -2.59
C PHE A 35 -3.37 11.45 -3.73
N ASN A 36 -3.23 12.73 -3.42
CA ASN A 36 -3.20 13.78 -4.44
C ASN A 36 -1.96 13.65 -5.33
N ASP A 37 -0.81 13.35 -4.77
CA ASP A 37 0.41 13.12 -5.54
C ASP A 37 0.32 11.81 -6.36
N ALA A 38 -0.22 10.73 -5.81
CA ALA A 38 -0.46 9.51 -6.56
C ALA A 38 -1.38 9.76 -7.78
N ASN A 39 -2.44 10.56 -7.62
CA ASN A 39 -3.34 10.92 -8.71
C ASN A 39 -2.64 11.74 -9.80
N LYS A 40 -1.68 12.61 -9.45
CA LYS A 40 -0.86 13.32 -10.45
C LYS A 40 -0.04 12.33 -11.29
N TYR A 41 0.64 11.37 -10.64
CA TYR A 41 1.40 10.35 -11.36
C TYR A 41 0.52 9.55 -12.32
N ILE A 42 -0.70 9.19 -11.92
CA ILE A 42 -1.66 8.49 -12.79
C ILE A 42 -2.10 9.40 -13.95
N ALA A 43 -2.39 10.67 -13.69
CA ALA A 43 -2.78 11.64 -14.71
C ALA A 43 -1.66 11.90 -15.73
N ASP A 44 -0.40 11.80 -15.31
CA ASP A 44 0.79 11.93 -16.17
C ASP A 44 1.06 10.66 -17.02
N GLY A 45 0.18 9.67 -16.96
CA GLY A 45 0.26 8.45 -17.77
C GLY A 45 1.03 7.30 -17.12
N ASN A 46 1.40 7.41 -15.86
CA ASN A 46 1.97 6.29 -15.11
C ASN A 46 0.87 5.31 -14.72
N TYR A 47 1.22 4.03 -14.64
CA TYR A 47 0.28 2.98 -14.28
C TYR A 47 0.54 2.47 -12.86
N VAL A 48 -0.52 2.01 -12.22
CA VAL A 48 -0.44 1.37 -10.91
C VAL A 48 -0.05 -0.09 -11.09
N VAL A 49 1.03 -0.50 -10.44
CA VAL A 49 1.45 -1.91 -10.45
C VAL A 49 0.70 -2.71 -9.40
N THR A 50 0.31 -3.93 -9.78
CA THR A 50 -0.30 -4.87 -8.83
C THR A 50 0.77 -5.42 -7.89
N TRP A 51 0.45 -5.47 -6.61
CA TRP A 51 1.33 -6.05 -5.62
C TRP A 51 1.54 -7.55 -5.87
N ALA A 52 2.77 -8.00 -5.72
CA ALA A 52 3.15 -9.39 -5.95
C ALA A 52 2.81 -10.35 -4.79
N PHE A 53 1.95 -9.96 -3.87
CA PHE A 53 1.61 -10.77 -2.69
C PHE A 53 1.01 -12.13 -3.05
N ASN A 54 0.22 -12.21 -4.13
CA ASN A 54 -0.35 -13.47 -4.59
C ASN A 54 0.71 -14.48 -5.07
N TYR A 55 1.91 -14.01 -5.37
CA TYR A 55 3.05 -14.81 -5.82
C TYR A 55 4.13 -14.97 -4.75
N THR A 56 3.90 -14.36 -3.57
CA THR A 56 4.86 -14.41 -2.47
C THR A 56 4.62 -15.67 -1.63
N PRO A 57 5.60 -16.55 -1.49
CA PRO A 57 5.47 -17.75 -0.68
C PRO A 57 5.34 -17.36 0.80
N ASN A 58 4.43 -18.01 1.53
CA ASN A 58 4.21 -17.78 2.98
C ASN A 58 4.27 -16.28 3.34
N VAL A 59 3.46 -15.47 2.63
CA VAL A 59 3.57 -14.00 2.63
C VAL A 59 3.59 -13.38 4.04
N ASP A 60 2.85 -13.93 4.98
CA ASP A 60 2.77 -13.39 6.34
C ASP A 60 4.09 -13.57 7.12
N GLU A 61 4.74 -14.71 6.97
CA GLU A 61 6.03 -14.99 7.61
C GLU A 61 7.15 -14.19 6.96
N TRP A 62 7.19 -14.14 5.63
CA TRP A 62 8.13 -13.29 4.92
C TRP A 62 7.97 -11.82 5.31
N ARG A 63 6.76 -11.30 5.30
CA ARG A 63 6.45 -9.91 5.68
C ARG A 63 6.85 -9.63 7.12
N ALA A 64 6.59 -10.53 8.06
CA ALA A 64 6.97 -10.36 9.46
C ALA A 64 8.49 -10.18 9.61
N GLY A 65 9.29 -10.97 8.89
CA GLY A 65 10.75 -10.84 8.85
C GLY A 65 11.21 -9.49 8.29
N VAL A 66 10.62 -9.06 7.19
CA VAL A 66 10.91 -7.76 6.56
C VAL A 66 10.56 -6.60 7.49
N VAL A 67 9.37 -6.62 8.10
CA VAL A 67 8.93 -5.55 9.03
C VAL A 67 9.84 -5.50 10.25
N ALA A 68 10.26 -6.64 10.81
CA ALA A 68 11.19 -6.69 11.93
C ALA A 68 12.54 -6.05 11.58
N ALA A 69 13.12 -6.39 10.43
CA ALA A 69 14.38 -5.82 9.96
C ALA A 69 14.27 -4.29 9.72
N LEU A 70 13.21 -3.83 9.08
CA LEU A 70 12.94 -2.40 8.87
C LEU A 70 12.76 -1.64 10.19
N THR A 71 12.09 -2.24 11.16
CA THR A 71 11.89 -1.64 12.48
C THR A 71 13.22 -1.48 13.21
N GLN A 72 14.08 -2.50 13.18
CA GLN A 72 15.42 -2.43 13.78
C GLN A 72 16.31 -1.40 13.07
N TYR A 73 16.26 -1.36 11.73
CA TYR A 73 16.98 -0.35 10.96
C TYR A 73 16.54 1.06 11.32
N SER A 74 15.24 1.33 11.38
CA SER A 74 14.72 2.67 11.73
C SER A 74 15.00 3.07 13.18
N ALA A 75 15.13 2.10 14.08
CA ALA A 75 15.55 2.31 15.48
C ALA A 75 17.07 2.50 15.64
N GLY A 76 17.86 2.34 14.57
CA GLY A 76 19.32 2.44 14.63
C GLY A 76 20.01 1.22 15.25
N THR A 77 19.32 0.10 15.42
CA THR A 77 19.85 -1.15 16.02
C THR A 77 20.13 -2.25 14.99
N GLY A 78 19.71 -2.07 13.74
CA GLY A 78 19.95 -2.97 12.60
C GLY A 78 20.65 -2.28 11.47
N SER A 79 21.17 -3.06 10.52
CA SER A 79 21.82 -2.56 9.30
C SER A 79 20.88 -2.59 8.10
N TRP A 80 21.23 -1.85 7.04
CA TRP A 80 20.54 -1.96 5.76
C TRP A 80 20.71 -3.33 5.11
N ASP A 81 21.87 -3.96 5.32
CA ASP A 81 22.15 -5.31 4.81
C ASP A 81 21.20 -6.35 5.42
N ASP A 82 20.84 -6.20 6.71
CA ASP A 82 19.82 -7.06 7.34
C ASP A 82 18.45 -6.89 6.67
N VAL A 83 18.10 -5.67 6.26
CA VAL A 83 16.84 -5.41 5.54
C VAL A 83 16.87 -6.08 4.16
N VAL A 84 17.98 -5.93 3.42
CA VAL A 84 18.14 -6.57 2.11
C VAL A 84 18.07 -8.09 2.23
N SER A 85 18.74 -8.68 3.21
CA SER A 85 18.69 -10.12 3.47
C SER A 85 17.28 -10.59 3.83
N ALA A 86 16.54 -9.85 4.66
CA ALA A 86 15.16 -10.19 4.98
C ALA A 86 14.26 -10.20 3.73
N PHE A 87 14.47 -9.29 2.77
CA PHE A 87 13.74 -9.28 1.51
C PHE A 87 14.12 -10.44 0.60
N VAL A 88 15.41 -10.63 0.32
CA VAL A 88 15.92 -11.53 -0.73
C VAL A 88 16.05 -12.97 -0.21
N ASP A 89 16.83 -13.14 0.86
CA ASP A 89 17.08 -14.49 1.43
C ASP A 89 15.85 -15.01 2.15
N GLY A 90 15.09 -14.10 2.78
CA GLY A 90 13.78 -14.41 3.38
C GLY A 90 12.79 -14.94 2.35
N TRP A 91 12.68 -14.33 1.16
CA TRP A 91 11.87 -14.85 0.06
C TRP A 91 12.32 -16.24 -0.38
N ALA A 92 13.63 -16.41 -0.64
CA ALA A 92 14.19 -17.68 -1.07
C ALA A 92 13.93 -18.80 -0.05
N THR A 93 14.06 -18.48 1.23
CA THR A 93 13.77 -19.42 2.33
C THR A 93 12.32 -19.86 2.34
N GLN A 94 11.39 -18.90 2.23
CA GLN A 94 9.96 -19.21 2.21
C GLN A 94 9.55 -19.99 0.95
N TYR A 95 10.17 -19.70 -0.18
CA TYR A 95 9.95 -20.47 -1.41
C TYR A 95 10.41 -21.92 -1.30
N ALA A 96 11.53 -22.16 -0.63
CA ALA A 96 12.05 -23.52 -0.42
C ALA A 96 11.21 -24.34 0.58
N ASN A 97 10.44 -23.67 1.43
CA ASN A 97 9.59 -24.29 2.46
C ASN A 97 8.13 -24.51 2.02
N GLN A 98 7.81 -24.31 0.76
CA GLN A 98 6.46 -24.55 0.21
C GLN A 98 6.09 -26.01 0.07
#